data_367d83641c0509bafd90b53355c819b9
#
_entry.id   367d83641c0509bafd90b53355c819b9
#
_cell.length_a   1.000
_cell.length_b   1.000
_cell.length_c   1.000
_cell.angle_alpha   90.00
_cell.angle_beta   90.00
_cell.angle_gamma   90.00
#
_symmetry.space_group_name_H-M   'P 1'
#
loop_
_entity.id
_entity.type
_entity.pdbx_description
1 polymer ?
#
loop_
_entity_poly.entity_id
_entity_poly.type
_entity_poly.pdbx_seq_one_letter_code
_entity_poly.pdbx_strand_id
1 'polypeptide(L)'
;MTGREQKKGEDVLCYQIRQSFYPGEITPEEANRVSYELAMRWTKGRHAFIVTTHTDKEHIHSHIYYNSTTLDCSRKFRNFWGSSFALRRLSDRLCLENGLSIVENPKPRSKGKFRNYGEWLAGRKRPLTYQDRLRAAI
;
A
#
# COMPACT_ATOMS: atom_id res chain seq x y z
N MET A 1 5.25 -2.78 -24.80
CA MET A 1 4.89 -4.17 -24.42
C MET A 1 6.12 -5.06 -24.46
N THR A 2 6.18 -6.07 -23.64
CA THR A 2 7.30 -7.00 -23.59
C THR A 2 7.32 -8.04 -24.71
N GLY A 3 6.37 -8.01 -25.65
CA GLY A 3 6.18 -9.01 -26.68
C GLY A 3 5.67 -10.37 -26.20
N ARG A 4 5.40 -10.49 -24.91
CA ARG A 4 4.88 -11.70 -24.28
C ARG A 4 3.36 -11.67 -24.26
N GLU A 5 2.73 -12.73 -24.71
CA GLU A 5 1.28 -12.86 -24.57
C GLU A 5 0.89 -12.96 -23.09
N GLN A 6 -0.13 -12.21 -22.73
CA GLN A 6 -0.66 -12.24 -21.39
C GLN A 6 -1.45 -13.52 -21.14
N LYS A 7 -1.01 -14.32 -20.19
CA LYS A 7 -1.74 -15.50 -19.78
C LYS A 7 -2.85 -15.10 -18.82
N LYS A 8 -4.05 -15.55 -19.08
CA LYS A 8 -5.22 -15.25 -18.25
C LYS A 8 -4.99 -15.73 -16.81
N GLY A 9 -5.06 -14.79 -15.86
CA GLY A 9 -4.95 -15.06 -14.43
C GLY A 9 -3.55 -15.17 -13.86
N GLU A 10 -2.49 -15.12 -14.69
CA GLU A 10 -1.10 -15.26 -14.24
C GLU A 10 -0.30 -13.95 -14.28
N ASP A 11 -0.63 -13.03 -15.18
CA ASP A 11 0.13 -11.79 -15.35
C ASP A 11 -0.51 -10.64 -14.58
N VAL A 12 0.28 -10.01 -13.72
CA VAL A 12 -0.11 -8.79 -13.01
C VAL A 12 0.22 -7.58 -13.87
N LEU A 13 -0.76 -6.70 -14.09
CA LEU A 13 -0.59 -5.48 -14.89
C LEU A 13 -0.07 -4.31 -14.06
N CYS A 14 -0.56 -4.15 -12.84
CA CYS A 14 -0.08 -3.11 -11.94
C CYS A 14 -0.14 -3.59 -10.50
N TYR A 15 0.60 -2.89 -9.65
CA TYR A 15 0.61 -3.11 -8.20
C TYR A 15 0.12 -1.87 -7.49
N GLN A 16 -0.45 -2.08 -6.33
CA GLN A 16 -0.90 -1.01 -5.45
C GLN A 16 -0.15 -1.09 -4.13
N ILE A 17 0.32 0.06 -3.66
CA ILE A 17 0.85 0.25 -2.31
C ILE A 17 -0.05 1.26 -1.60
N ARG A 18 -0.38 0.98 -0.36
CA ARG A 18 -1.10 1.91 0.50
C ARG A 18 -0.19 2.32 1.66
N GLN A 19 0.00 3.62 1.83
CA GLN A 19 0.77 4.18 2.93
C GLN A 19 -0.13 5.08 3.77
N SER A 20 -0.21 4.80 5.07
CA SER A 20 -1.00 5.59 6.02
C SER A 20 -0.07 6.32 6.97
N PHE A 21 -0.49 7.52 7.39
CA PHE A 21 0.25 8.37 8.30
C PHE A 21 -0.55 8.60 9.58
N TYR A 22 0.14 8.81 10.68
CA TYR A 22 -0.50 9.09 11.95
C TYR A 22 -1.26 10.42 11.89
N PRO A 23 -2.48 10.51 12.46
CA PRO A 23 -3.28 11.74 12.41
C PRO A 23 -2.54 12.95 12.97
N GLY A 24 -2.59 14.07 12.24
CA GLY A 24 -2.00 15.34 12.67
C GLY A 24 -0.48 15.45 12.54
N GLU A 25 0.19 14.41 12.07
CA GLU A 25 1.65 14.37 11.97
C GLU A 25 2.20 14.93 10.67
N ILE A 26 1.41 14.92 9.62
CA ILE A 26 1.86 15.27 8.27
C ILE A 26 0.79 16.05 7.53
N THR A 27 1.22 16.95 6.64
CA THR A 27 0.31 17.65 5.72
C THR A 27 0.05 16.79 4.47
N PRO A 28 -1.06 17.02 3.75
CA PRO A 28 -1.32 16.26 2.51
C PRO A 28 -0.21 16.39 1.47
N GLU A 29 0.39 17.58 1.34
CA GLU A 29 1.47 17.83 0.40
C GLU A 29 2.73 17.04 0.75
N GLU A 30 3.07 17.00 2.04
CA GLU A 30 4.20 16.21 2.53
C GLU A 30 3.95 14.72 2.39
N ALA A 31 2.73 14.27 2.68
CA ALA A 31 2.34 12.88 2.50
C ALA A 31 2.50 12.44 1.04
N ASN A 32 2.07 13.28 0.11
CA ASN A 32 2.24 13.03 -1.31
C ASN A 32 3.71 12.96 -1.69
N ARG A 33 4.53 13.89 -1.20
CA ARG A 33 5.98 13.90 -1.46
C ARG A 33 6.68 12.66 -0.93
N VAL A 34 6.37 12.26 0.31
CA VAL A 34 6.96 11.06 0.93
C VAL A 34 6.57 9.81 0.15
N SER A 35 5.30 9.71 -0.23
CA SER A 35 4.81 8.57 -1.01
C SER A 35 5.40 8.54 -2.42
N TYR A 36 5.60 9.70 -3.04
CA TYR A 36 6.29 9.79 -4.32
C TYR A 36 7.73 9.28 -4.21
N GLU A 37 8.43 9.69 -3.16
CA GLU A 37 9.79 9.21 -2.93
C GLU A 37 9.85 7.71 -2.66
N LEU A 38 8.87 7.18 -1.92
CA LEU A 38 8.74 5.74 -1.72
C LEU A 38 8.58 5.02 -3.05
N ALA A 39 7.70 5.52 -3.92
CA ALA A 39 7.49 4.95 -5.24
C ALA A 39 8.76 4.99 -6.09
N MET A 40 9.48 6.11 -6.08
CA MET A 40 10.75 6.24 -6.82
C MET A 40 11.80 5.25 -6.33
N ARG A 41 11.99 5.14 -5.02
CA ARG A 41 12.96 4.21 -4.45
C ARG A 41 12.55 2.75 -4.66
N TRP A 42 11.26 2.44 -4.52
CA TRP A 42 10.75 1.08 -4.69
C TRP A 42 10.87 0.58 -6.12
N THR A 43 10.48 1.42 -7.08
CA THR A 43 10.56 1.09 -8.51
C THR A 43 11.92 1.37 -9.12
N LYS A 44 12.82 2.00 -8.36
CA LYS A 44 14.13 2.46 -8.82
C LYS A 44 14.04 3.43 -10.02
N GLY A 45 12.91 4.13 -10.14
CA GLY A 45 12.64 5.01 -11.26
C GLY A 45 12.42 4.33 -12.60
N ARG A 46 12.23 3.02 -12.60
CA ARG A 46 12.11 2.22 -13.83
C ARG A 46 10.68 1.91 -14.25
N HIS A 47 9.71 2.22 -13.42
CA HIS A 47 8.29 1.95 -13.66
C HIS A 47 7.50 3.25 -13.63
N ALA A 48 6.50 3.33 -14.51
CA ALA A 48 5.51 4.39 -14.41
C ALA A 48 4.66 4.19 -13.15
N PHE A 49 4.39 5.26 -12.42
CA PHE A 49 3.55 5.19 -11.24
C PHE A 49 2.73 6.46 -11.06
N ILE A 50 1.66 6.34 -10.29
CA ILE A 50 0.80 7.43 -9.89
C ILE A 50 0.69 7.40 -8.36
N VAL A 51 0.76 8.57 -7.74
CA VAL A 51 0.54 8.73 -6.31
C VAL A 51 -0.69 9.59 -6.10
N THR A 52 -1.63 9.10 -5.30
CA THR A 52 -2.82 9.84 -4.88
C THR A 52 -2.86 9.94 -3.37
N THR A 53 -3.20 11.11 -2.85
CA THR A 53 -3.31 11.35 -1.42
C THR A 53 -4.75 11.64 -1.04
N HIS A 54 -5.27 10.92 -0.06
CA HIS A 54 -6.64 11.03 0.42
C HIS A 54 -6.66 11.72 1.78
N THR A 55 -7.56 12.68 1.94
CA THR A 55 -7.70 13.50 3.15
C THR A 55 -9.11 13.43 3.75
N ASP A 56 -9.94 12.53 3.26
CA ASP A 56 -11.34 12.38 3.65
C ASP A 56 -11.56 11.65 4.97
N LYS A 57 -10.49 11.17 5.58
CA LYS A 57 -10.53 10.43 6.85
C LYS A 57 -9.69 11.13 7.92
N GLU A 58 -9.79 10.68 9.17
CA GLU A 58 -9.01 11.22 10.28
C GLU A 58 -7.51 11.17 10.04
N HIS A 59 -7.05 10.16 9.34
CA HIS A 59 -5.65 10.01 8.97
C HIS A 59 -5.47 10.19 7.47
N ILE A 60 -4.35 10.80 7.12
CA ILE A 60 -3.97 10.95 5.72
C ILE A 60 -3.40 9.63 5.23
N HIS A 61 -3.82 9.20 4.05
CA HIS A 61 -3.27 8.01 3.41
C HIS A 61 -3.04 8.25 1.93
N SER A 62 -2.03 7.59 1.41
CA SER A 62 -1.67 7.65 0.01
C SER A 62 -1.81 6.28 -0.65
N HIS A 63 -2.23 6.30 -1.90
CA HIS A 63 -2.22 5.13 -2.76
C HIS A 63 -1.19 5.32 -3.86
N ILE A 64 -0.34 4.33 -4.04
CA ILE A 64 0.65 4.30 -5.10
C ILE A 64 0.29 3.16 -6.04
N TYR A 65 0.11 3.48 -7.31
CA TYR A 65 -0.11 2.48 -8.36
C TYR A 65 1.08 2.51 -9.28
N TYR A 66 1.76 1.41 -9.47
CA TYR A 66 2.86 1.34 -10.40
C TYR A 66 2.68 0.19 -11.40
N ASN A 67 3.10 0.46 -12.63
CA ASN A 67 3.01 -0.53 -13.70
C ASN A 67 3.98 -1.68 -13.45
N SER A 68 3.55 -2.89 -13.69
CA SER A 68 4.40 -4.06 -13.56
C SER A 68 5.51 -4.13 -14.61
N THR A 69 5.32 -3.47 -15.75
CA THR A 69 6.30 -3.43 -16.84
C THR A 69 7.17 -2.18 -16.72
N THR A 70 8.47 -2.33 -16.94
CA THR A 70 9.41 -1.21 -16.94
C THR A 70 9.10 -0.20 -18.05
N LEU A 71 9.59 1.05 -17.89
CA LEU A 71 9.38 2.12 -18.89
C LEU A 71 9.92 1.77 -20.27
N ASP A 72 11.01 1.01 -20.33
CA ASP A 72 11.61 0.54 -21.58
C ASP A 72 10.95 -0.74 -22.13
N CYS A 73 9.94 -1.24 -21.44
CA CYS A 73 9.20 -2.45 -21.81
C CYS A 73 10.02 -3.75 -21.86
N SER A 74 11.20 -3.74 -21.25
CA SER A 74 12.13 -4.88 -21.33
C SER A 74 11.94 -5.91 -20.21
N ARG A 75 11.43 -5.47 -19.05
CA ARG A 75 11.31 -6.33 -17.87
C ARG A 75 10.00 -6.07 -17.13
N LYS A 76 9.61 -7.07 -16.32
CA LYS A 76 8.51 -6.93 -15.35
C LYS A 76 9.06 -6.80 -13.95
N PHE A 77 8.32 -6.08 -13.09
CA PHE A 77 8.63 -6.00 -11.66
C PHE A 77 8.64 -7.40 -11.07
N ARG A 78 9.72 -7.71 -10.38
CA ARG A 78 9.86 -9.00 -9.73
C ARG A 78 9.28 -8.92 -8.32
N ASN A 79 8.07 -9.46 -8.17
CA ASN A 79 7.48 -9.63 -6.85
C ASN A 79 8.03 -10.94 -6.25
N PHE A 80 8.72 -10.82 -5.13
CA PHE A 80 9.31 -11.96 -4.44
C PHE A 80 8.64 -12.15 -3.08
N TRP A 81 8.86 -13.31 -2.47
CA TRP A 81 8.19 -13.67 -1.22
C TRP A 81 8.41 -12.63 -0.09
N GLY A 82 9.57 -12.03 -0.02
CA GLY A 82 9.93 -11.01 0.97
C GLY A 82 9.57 -9.58 0.60
N SER A 83 8.87 -9.34 -0.52
CA SER A 83 8.59 -7.97 -1.02
C SER A 83 7.87 -7.10 0.00
N SER A 84 6.89 -7.63 0.72
CA SER A 84 6.14 -6.87 1.72
C SER A 84 7.03 -6.39 2.87
N PHE A 85 7.96 -7.21 3.32
CA PHE A 85 8.91 -6.83 4.36
C PHE A 85 9.91 -5.79 3.86
N ALA A 86 10.41 -5.95 2.64
CA ALA A 86 11.33 -4.99 2.03
C ALA A 86 10.67 -3.63 1.84
N LEU A 87 9.44 -3.61 1.36
CA LEU A 87 8.65 -2.39 1.20
C LEU A 87 8.42 -1.69 2.54
N ARG A 88 8.06 -2.44 3.56
CA ARG A 88 7.85 -1.90 4.90
C ARG A 88 9.12 -1.27 5.46
N ARG A 89 10.25 -1.93 5.34
CA ARG A 89 11.55 -1.38 5.78
C ARG A 89 11.88 -0.08 5.06
N LEU A 90 11.63 -0.03 3.77
CA LEU A 90 11.86 1.19 2.98
C LEU A 90 10.92 2.31 3.42
N SER A 91 9.65 2.02 3.62
CA SER A 91 8.66 2.98 4.12
C SER A 91 9.03 3.49 5.51
N ASP A 92 9.41 2.61 6.42
CA ASP A 92 9.83 2.98 7.78
C ASP A 92 11.07 3.88 7.75
N ARG A 93 12.04 3.56 6.91
CA ARG A 93 13.23 4.39 6.73
C ARG A 93 12.89 5.79 6.25
N LEU A 94 12.02 5.90 5.25
CA LEU A 94 11.56 7.18 4.74
C LEU A 94 10.80 7.99 5.80
N CYS A 95 9.94 7.34 6.56
CA CYS A 95 9.22 8.00 7.64
C CYS A 95 10.19 8.52 8.72
N LEU A 96 11.17 7.72 9.11
CA LEU A 96 12.19 8.15 10.08
C LEU A 96 13.04 9.31 9.55
N GLU A 97 13.43 9.28 8.28
CA GLU A 97 14.18 10.36 7.63
C GLU A 97 13.39 11.69 7.63
N ASN A 98 12.08 11.61 7.59
CA ASN A 98 11.19 12.77 7.60
C ASN A 98 10.61 13.10 8.99
N GLY A 99 11.10 12.46 10.05
CA GLY A 99 10.65 12.71 11.42
C GLY A 99 9.24 12.20 11.72
N LEU A 100 8.78 11.21 10.97
CA LEU A 100 7.44 10.64 11.12
C LEU A 100 7.46 9.39 11.99
N SER A 101 6.30 9.07 12.57
CA SER A 101 6.13 7.84 13.35
C SER A 101 6.15 6.60 12.48
N ILE A 102 6.62 5.52 13.08
CA ILE A 102 6.51 4.19 12.50
C ILE A 102 5.85 3.26 13.50
N VAL A 103 5.34 2.14 13.03
CA VAL A 103 4.87 1.08 13.91
C VAL A 103 6.08 0.31 14.40
N GLU A 104 6.45 0.55 15.65
CA GLU A 104 7.48 -0.22 16.32
C GLU A 104 6.92 -1.61 16.67
N ASN A 105 7.73 -2.64 16.55
CA ASN A 105 7.35 -4.02 16.89
C ASN A 105 6.01 -4.45 16.26
N PRO A 106 5.85 -4.34 14.95
CA PRO A 106 4.64 -4.83 14.30
C PRO A 106 4.51 -6.33 14.52
N LYS A 107 3.30 -6.78 14.86
CA LYS A 107 3.04 -8.22 15.02
C LYS A 107 3.25 -8.91 13.68
N PRO A 108 4.21 -9.81 13.54
CA PRO A 108 4.48 -10.49 12.27
C PRO A 108 3.32 -11.38 11.84
N ARG A 109 2.50 -11.82 12.80
CA ARG A 109 1.24 -12.53 12.57
C ARG A 109 0.26 -12.12 13.66
N SER A 110 -0.98 -11.85 13.28
CA SER A 110 -2.03 -11.73 14.27
C SER A 110 -2.20 -13.09 14.95
N LYS A 111 -2.17 -13.11 16.27
CA LYS A 111 -2.40 -14.32 17.06
C LYS A 111 -3.86 -14.79 17.04
N GLY A 112 -4.64 -14.38 16.08
CA GLY A 112 -6.02 -14.79 15.95
C GLY A 112 -6.19 -15.72 14.77
N LYS A 113 -7.22 -16.57 14.82
CA LYS A 113 -7.67 -17.27 13.64
C LYS A 113 -8.02 -16.25 12.57
N PHE A 114 -7.63 -16.53 11.32
CA PHE A 114 -8.13 -15.76 10.20
C PHE A 114 -9.65 -15.72 10.28
N ARG A 115 -10.21 -14.52 10.28
CA ARG A 115 -11.66 -14.32 10.21
C ARG A 115 -11.97 -13.59 8.91
N ASN A 116 -12.91 -14.12 8.15
CA ASN A 116 -13.46 -13.36 7.06
C ASN A 116 -14.26 -12.18 7.62
N TYR A 117 -14.61 -11.24 6.79
CA TYR A 117 -15.30 -10.03 7.22
C TYR A 117 -16.64 -10.33 7.89
N GLY A 118 -17.38 -11.32 7.40
CA GLY A 118 -18.67 -11.73 7.97
C GLY A 118 -18.53 -12.30 9.38
N GLU A 119 -17.54 -13.16 9.60
CA GLU A 119 -17.25 -13.72 10.93
C GLU A 119 -16.84 -12.65 11.93
N TRP A 120 -16.02 -11.72 11.48
CA TRP A 120 -15.59 -10.60 12.32
C TRP A 120 -16.77 -9.71 12.72
N LEU A 121 -17.70 -9.44 11.80
CA LEU A 121 -18.92 -8.70 12.08
C LEU A 121 -19.86 -9.44 13.05
N ALA A 122 -20.01 -10.73 12.86
CA ALA A 122 -20.84 -11.56 13.75
C ALA A 122 -20.32 -11.56 15.18
N GLY A 123 -19.03 -11.39 15.39
CA GLY A 123 -18.41 -11.25 16.70
C GLY A 123 -18.58 -9.88 17.35
N ARG A 124 -19.07 -8.88 16.64
CA ARG A 124 -19.26 -7.52 17.16
C ARG A 124 -20.64 -7.35 17.77
N LYS A 125 -20.68 -6.79 18.96
CA LYS A 125 -21.94 -6.50 19.68
C LYS A 125 -22.57 -5.15 19.32
N ARG A 126 -21.96 -4.37 18.43
CA ARG A 126 -22.45 -3.05 18.03
C ARG A 126 -23.02 -3.05 16.62
N PRO A 127 -23.99 -2.15 16.32
CA PRO A 127 -24.49 -2.01 14.96
C PRO A 127 -23.38 -1.60 14.00
N LEU A 128 -23.51 -2.01 12.75
CA LEU A 128 -22.58 -1.60 11.69
C LEU A 128 -22.66 -0.09 11.46
N THR A 129 -21.50 0.56 11.46
CA THR A 129 -21.40 1.95 11.05
C THR A 129 -21.44 2.05 9.52
N TYR A 130 -21.68 3.25 9.02
CA TYR A 130 -21.62 3.50 7.58
C TYR A 130 -20.25 3.11 6.98
N GLN A 131 -19.18 3.39 7.70
CA GLN A 131 -17.83 3.02 7.27
C GLN A 131 -17.63 1.51 7.19
N ASP A 132 -18.18 0.78 8.15
CA ASP A 132 -18.13 -0.69 8.13
C ASP A 132 -18.85 -1.25 6.91
N ARG A 133 -19.97 -0.66 6.53
CA ARG A 133 -20.69 -1.02 5.30
C ARG A 133 -19.89 -0.74 4.04
N LEU A 134 -19.20 0.40 3.98
CA LEU A 134 -18.35 0.73 2.86
C LEU A 134 -17.19 -0.25 2.73
N ARG A 135 -16.58 -0.65 3.84
CA ARG A 135 -15.53 -1.66 3.83
C ARG A 135 -16.03 -3.01 3.34
N ALA A 136 -17.26 -3.36 3.64
CA ALA A 136 -17.86 -4.60 3.17
C ALA A 136 -18.12 -4.59 1.66
N ALA A 137 -18.35 -3.41 1.06
CA ALA A 137 -18.63 -3.24 -0.35
C ALA A 137 -17.37 -3.22 -1.24
N ILE A 138 -16.21 -3.11 -0.65
CA ILE A 138 -14.93 -3.03 -1.38
C ILE A 138 -14.26 -4.43 -1.42
#